data_5226d13690105afee888e976c0cda89d
#
_entry.id   5226d13690105afee888e976c0cda89d
#
_cell.length_a   1.000
_cell.length_b   1.000
_cell.length_c   1.000
_cell.angle_alpha   90.00
_cell.angle_beta   90.00
_cell.angle_gamma   90.00
#
_symmetry.space_group_name_H-M   'P 1'
#
loop_
_entity.id
_entity.type
_entity.pdbx_description
1 polymer ?
#
loop_
_entity_poly.entity_id
_entity_poly.type
_entity_poly.pdbx_seq_one_letter_code
_entity_poly.pdbx_strand_id
1 'polypeptide(L)' 'MNGKRAKQLRKLSKILNAEYPEVSVHGWYKQLKLQRKRDRIYG' A
#
# COMPACT_ATOMS: atom_id res chain seq x y z
N MET A 1 -5.13 -15.35 4.22
CA MET A 1 -5.59 -15.03 2.89
C MET A 1 -5.53 -13.56 2.58
N ASN A 2 -6.22 -13.15 1.53
CA ASN A 2 -6.12 -11.79 1.03
C ASN A 2 -6.53 -10.70 2.04
N GLY A 3 -7.40 -11.05 2.97
CA GLY A 3 -7.89 -10.08 3.95
C GLY A 3 -6.81 -9.53 4.88
N LYS A 4 -5.88 -10.39 5.31
CA LYS A 4 -4.80 -9.97 6.20
C LYS A 4 -3.88 -8.97 5.53
N ARG A 5 -3.52 -9.23 4.28
CA ARG A 5 -2.62 -8.36 3.53
C ARG A 5 -3.28 -7.02 3.21
N ALA A 6 -4.57 -7.06 2.86
CA ALA A 6 -5.30 -5.83 2.60
C ALA A 6 -5.34 -4.94 3.84
N LYS A 7 -5.50 -5.54 5.01
CA LYS A 7 -5.48 -4.79 6.26
C LYS A 7 -4.13 -4.15 6.51
N GLN A 8 -3.05 -4.89 6.27
CA GLN A 8 -1.69 -4.38 6.44
C GLN A 8 -1.42 -3.22 5.48
N LEU A 9 -1.84 -3.36 4.24
CA LEU A 9 -1.66 -2.32 3.24
C LEU A 9 -2.41 -1.05 3.64
N ARG A 10 -3.63 -1.20 4.14
CA ARG A 10 -4.41 -0.06 4.60
C ARG A 10 -3.74 0.64 5.77
N LYS A 11 -3.23 -0.15 6.70
CA LYS A 11 -2.54 0.40 7.86
C LYS A 11 -1.30 1.18 7.44
N LEU A 12 -0.50 0.61 6.57
CA LEU A 12 0.68 1.29 6.04
C LEU A 12 0.30 2.55 5.29
N SER A 13 -0.75 2.48 4.49
CA SER A 13 -1.23 3.64 3.74
C SER A 13 -1.60 4.79 4.66
N LYS A 14 -2.24 4.48 5.79
CA LYS A 14 -2.61 5.49 6.76
C LYS A 14 -1.39 6.13 7.40
N ILE A 15 -0.40 5.32 7.73
CA ILE A 15 0.85 5.81 8.32
C ILE A 15 1.57 6.71 7.32
N LEU A 16 1.66 6.27 6.08
CA LEU A 16 2.31 7.05 5.04
C LEU A 16 1.55 8.34 4.74
N ASN A 17 0.24 8.30 4.78
CA ASN A 17 -0.56 9.50 4.58
C ASN A 17 -0.32 10.52 5.70
N ALA A 18 -0.09 10.04 6.92
CA ALA A 18 0.24 10.92 8.03
C ALA A 18 1.59 11.61 7.83
N GLU A 19 2.54 10.89 7.26
CA GLU A 19 3.87 11.43 6.96
C GLU A 19 3.84 12.33 5.72
N TYR A 20 3.11 11.91 4.72
CA TYR A 20 3.03 12.59 3.43
C TYR A 20 1.57 12.88 3.08
N PRO A 21 0.97 13.92 3.66
CA PRO A 21 -0.44 14.22 3.43
C PRO A 21 -0.76 14.61 1.99
N GLU A 22 0.25 14.87 1.19
CA GLU A 22 0.05 15.19 -0.23
C GLU A 22 -0.58 14.03 -0.99
N VAL A 23 -0.31 12.81 -0.55
CA VAL A 23 -0.85 11.61 -1.19
C VAL A 23 -1.93 11.04 -0.29
N SER A 24 -3.10 10.78 -0.84
CA SER A 24 -4.21 10.21 -0.08
C SER A 24 -3.94 8.76 0.32
N VAL A 25 -4.71 8.28 1.31
CA VAL A 25 -4.60 6.88 1.73
C VAL A 25 -4.82 5.95 0.55
N HIS A 26 -5.80 6.28 -0.29
CA HIS A 26 -6.09 5.47 -1.48
C HIS A 26 -4.92 5.48 -2.46
N GLY A 27 -4.28 6.62 -2.62
CA GLY A 27 -3.10 6.74 -3.48
C GLY A 27 -1.96 5.86 -2.99
N TRP A 28 -1.66 5.90 -1.70
CA TRP A 28 -0.64 5.05 -1.11
C TRP A 28 -0.97 3.58 -1.24
N TYR A 29 -2.23 3.23 -1.01
CA TYR A 29 -2.68 1.86 -1.15
C TYR A 29 -2.42 1.33 -2.57
N LYS A 30 -2.73 2.16 -3.55
CA LYS A 30 -2.51 1.82 -4.96
C LYS A 30 -1.03 1.63 -5.25
N GLN A 31 -0.19 2.52 -4.74
CA GLN A 31 1.26 2.44 -4.95
C GLN A 31 1.85 1.17 -4.33
N LEU A 32 1.43 0.85 -3.12
CA LEU A 32 1.90 -0.35 -2.45
C LEU A 32 1.49 -1.62 -3.20
N LYS A 33 0.29 -1.61 -3.76
CA LYS A 33 -0.20 -2.73 -4.56
C LYS A 33 0.65 -2.92 -5.81
N LEU A 34 0.98 -1.82 -6.47
CA LEU A 34 1.79 -1.86 -7.69
C LEU A 34 3.19 -2.37 -7.40
N GLN A 35 3.80 -1.90 -6.32
CA GLN A 35 5.13 -2.35 -5.95
C GLN A 35 5.16 -3.86 -5.70
N ARG A 36 4.15 -4.36 -5.02
CA ARG A 36 4.05 -5.77 -4.76
C ARG A 36 3.90 -6.59 -6.02
N LYS A 37 3.16 -6.05 -6.98
CA LYS A 37 2.99 -6.69 -8.27
C LYS A 37 4.32 -6.79 -9.01
N ARG A 38 5.13 -5.74 -8.92
CA ARG A 38 6.46 -5.73 -9.54
C ARG A 38 7.38 -6.75 -8.91
N ASP A 39 7.40 -6.81 -7.58
CA ASP A 39 8.20 -7.78 -6.86
C ASP A 39 7.86 -9.20 -7.27
N ARG A 40 6.58 -9.45 -7.49
CA ARG A 40 6.10 -10.75 -7.90
C ARG A 40 6.60 -11.16 -9.27
N ILE A 41 6.69 -10.18 -10.16
CA ILE A 41 7.13 -10.43 -11.54
C ILE A 41 8.63 -10.72 -11.56
N TYR A 42 9.41 -9.98 -10.79
CA TYR A 42 10.86 -10.12 -10.77
C TYR A 42 11.34 -11.18 -9.78
N GLY A 43 10.54 -11.46 -8.79
CA GLY A 43 10.87 -12.45 -7.78
C GLY A 43 10.21 -13.76 -8.05
#